data_3a59fa6f859c7f983aeba582b28285e9
#
_entry.id   3a59fa6f859c7f983aeba582b28285e9
#
_cell.length_a   1.000
_cell.length_b   1.000
_cell.length_c   1.000
_cell.angle_alpha   90.00
_cell.angle_beta   90.00
_cell.angle_gamma   90.00
#
_symmetry.space_group_name_H-M   'P 1'
#
loop_
_entity.id
_entity.type
_entity.pdbx_description
1 polymer ?
#
loop_
_entity_poly.entity_id
_entity_poly.type
_entity_poly.pdbx_seq_one_letter_code
_entity_poly.pdbx_strand_id
1 'polypeptide(L)'
;MSFSFFAFGSRFFWEDVYNYNGWIIQLNVRTLKYRLLDTFSVCRESGSFEQCKETLLKYIRACELDELCDNTVIILHGFGGNRTSSKIIGDGLKGINANIIPMSYATFRRGIGFHSNILAQMLQNTEIKGKLYIINIGAGCLITRKLLGDSDNYRRYNIERILDINPMNSGSDLAELLMNNRFFKFLLGPMLKDIATPNALNLEKLPDEIDHGIIFAQTKFTLLLKKFFNRFESFPRDYPPSERSYAEKIKNVDLSTWFSLNDEQLLNYCKNFITTGDFMETWLPFIDNKSIANKKATEPNNKKTNKTKK
;
A
#
# COMPACT_ATOMS: atom_id res chain seq x y z
N MET A 1 -5.31 -36.45 3.29
CA MET A 1 -6.02 -35.33 2.63
C MET A 1 -6.04 -34.16 3.59
N SER A 2 -5.13 -33.18 3.41
CA SER A 2 -5.13 -31.97 4.22
C SER A 2 -6.14 -31.00 3.59
N PHE A 3 -7.21 -30.72 4.28
CA PHE A 3 -8.12 -29.64 3.91
C PHE A 3 -7.36 -28.31 4.01
N SER A 4 -6.99 -27.74 2.88
CA SER A 4 -6.49 -26.36 2.84
C SER A 4 -7.68 -25.46 3.17
N PHE A 5 -7.75 -24.99 4.40
CA PHE A 5 -8.66 -23.91 4.76
C PHE A 5 -8.17 -22.67 4.02
N PHE A 6 -8.83 -22.33 2.92
CA PHE A 6 -8.69 -21.02 2.31
C PHE A 6 -8.80 -19.96 3.41
N ALA A 7 -7.95 -18.93 3.35
CA ALA A 7 -7.86 -17.87 4.36
C ALA A 7 -9.11 -16.99 4.38
N PHE A 8 -10.28 -17.62 4.59
CA PHE A 8 -11.51 -16.91 4.90
C PHE A 8 -11.36 -16.23 6.25
N GLY A 9 -11.51 -14.91 6.28
CA GLY A 9 -11.60 -14.18 7.55
C GLY A 9 -10.49 -13.19 7.83
N SER A 10 -9.61 -12.83 6.85
CA SER A 10 -8.59 -11.79 7.07
C SER A 10 -9.19 -10.47 7.55
N ARG A 11 -10.35 -10.06 7.03
CA ARG A 11 -11.08 -8.85 7.45
C ARG A 11 -11.56 -8.88 8.90
N PHE A 12 -11.67 -10.06 9.50
CA PHE A 12 -12.26 -10.24 10.81
C PHE A 12 -11.26 -10.56 11.90
N PHE A 13 -10.19 -11.30 11.61
CA PHE A 13 -9.41 -11.89 12.68
C PHE A 13 -7.90 -11.85 12.49
N TRP A 14 -7.36 -11.48 11.33
CA TRP A 14 -5.94 -11.63 11.07
C TRP A 14 -5.29 -10.32 10.64
N GLU A 15 -4.15 -10.03 11.28
CA GLU A 15 -3.27 -8.88 11.04
C GLU A 15 -1.93 -9.35 10.51
N ASP A 16 -1.43 -8.74 9.46
CA ASP A 16 -0.06 -8.99 9.00
C ASP A 16 0.92 -8.28 9.91
N VAL A 17 1.85 -9.03 10.50
CA VAL A 17 2.87 -8.50 11.43
C VAL A 17 4.29 -8.66 10.91
N TYR A 18 4.49 -9.44 9.83
CA TYR A 18 5.76 -9.63 9.15
C TYR A 18 5.54 -10.13 7.72
N ASN A 19 6.38 -9.66 6.79
CA ASN A 19 6.38 -10.15 5.41
C ASN A 19 7.83 -10.36 4.92
N TYR A 20 8.07 -11.47 4.23
CA TYR A 20 9.32 -11.78 3.55
C TYR A 20 9.02 -12.41 2.19
N ASN A 21 9.20 -11.68 1.10
CA ASN A 21 8.95 -12.17 -0.27
C ASN A 21 7.60 -12.90 -0.43
N GLY A 22 6.52 -12.35 0.18
CA GLY A 22 5.18 -12.93 0.12
C GLY A 22 4.90 -14.03 1.15
N TRP A 23 5.90 -14.49 1.92
CA TRP A 23 5.67 -15.24 3.14
C TRP A 23 5.23 -14.29 4.25
N ILE A 24 4.21 -14.67 5.01
CA ILE A 24 3.54 -13.73 5.91
C ILE A 24 3.33 -14.36 7.27
N ILE A 25 3.78 -13.67 8.33
CA ILE A 25 3.35 -14.01 9.68
C ILE A 25 2.16 -13.13 10.03
N GLN A 26 1.07 -13.77 10.47
CA GLN A 26 -0.17 -13.10 10.86
C GLN A 26 -0.49 -13.34 12.33
N LEU A 27 -0.97 -12.28 12.99
CA LEU A 27 -1.54 -12.32 14.34
C LEU A 27 -3.06 -12.48 14.26
N ASN A 28 -3.62 -13.43 15.00
CA ASN A 28 -5.07 -13.50 15.22
C ASN A 28 -5.47 -12.54 16.34
N VAL A 29 -6.28 -11.52 16.04
CA VAL A 29 -6.67 -10.47 16.99
C VAL A 29 -7.56 -10.96 18.15
N ARG A 30 -8.11 -12.17 18.07
CA ARG A 30 -8.96 -12.76 19.10
C ARG A 30 -8.19 -13.73 20.00
N THR A 31 -7.42 -14.62 19.39
CA THR A 31 -6.71 -15.70 20.13
C THR A 31 -5.28 -15.31 20.50
N LEU A 32 -4.75 -14.23 19.92
CA LEU A 32 -3.37 -13.76 20.06
C LEU A 32 -2.32 -14.79 19.64
N LYS A 33 -2.72 -15.77 18.84
CA LYS A 33 -1.82 -16.75 18.23
C LYS A 33 -1.37 -16.28 16.84
N TYR A 34 -0.19 -16.72 16.47
CA TYR A 34 0.39 -16.41 15.16
C TYR A 34 0.27 -17.60 14.21
N ARG A 35 0.38 -17.29 12.91
CA ARG A 35 0.53 -18.30 11.87
C ARG A 35 1.49 -17.80 10.78
N LEU A 36 2.24 -18.71 10.20
CA LEU A 36 3.06 -18.49 9.01
C LEU A 36 2.29 -18.98 7.77
N LEU A 37 2.10 -18.09 6.80
CA LEU A 37 1.56 -18.42 5.50
C LEU A 37 2.67 -18.34 4.45
N ASP A 38 2.69 -19.29 3.51
CA ASP A 38 3.53 -19.20 2.33
C ASP A 38 2.90 -18.30 1.24
N THR A 39 3.58 -18.16 0.10
CA THR A 39 3.14 -17.34 -1.04
C THR A 39 1.82 -17.80 -1.65
N PHE A 40 1.40 -19.06 -1.42
CA PHE A 40 0.12 -19.64 -1.83
C PHE A 40 -0.95 -19.51 -0.74
N SER A 41 -0.65 -18.79 0.36
CA SER A 41 -1.53 -18.65 1.53
C SER A 41 -1.82 -19.99 2.26
N VAL A 42 -0.93 -20.98 2.14
CA VAL A 42 -0.99 -22.22 2.91
C VAL A 42 -0.32 -22.00 4.27
N CYS A 43 -0.99 -22.40 5.35
CA CYS A 43 -0.43 -22.33 6.70
C CYS A 43 0.69 -23.39 6.86
N ARG A 44 1.90 -22.90 7.15
CA ARG A 44 3.10 -23.74 7.34
C ARG A 44 3.46 -23.92 8.80
N GLU A 45 3.07 -22.98 9.66
CA GLU A 45 3.31 -23.03 11.10
C GLU A 45 2.21 -22.24 11.83
N SER A 46 1.94 -22.61 13.09
CA SER A 46 1.06 -21.87 13.97
C SER A 46 1.51 -21.98 15.43
N GLY A 47 1.57 -20.86 16.15
CA GLY A 47 2.03 -20.85 17.54
C GLY A 47 2.41 -19.46 18.00
N SER A 48 3.63 -19.28 18.54
CA SER A 48 4.19 -17.97 18.86
C SER A 48 4.78 -17.27 17.62
N PHE A 49 5.07 -15.98 17.73
CA PHE A 49 5.76 -15.24 16.66
C PHE A 49 7.12 -15.85 16.37
N GLU A 50 7.87 -16.18 17.42
CA GLU A 50 9.21 -16.76 17.35
C GLU A 50 9.21 -18.10 16.62
N GLN A 51 8.26 -19.00 16.94
CA GLN A 51 8.10 -20.28 16.24
C GLN A 51 7.85 -20.09 14.74
N CYS A 52 6.93 -19.17 14.39
CA CYS A 52 6.66 -18.84 13.00
C CYS A 52 7.89 -18.25 12.30
N LYS A 53 8.64 -17.37 12.98
CA LYS A 53 9.86 -16.75 12.45
C LYS A 53 10.98 -17.77 12.24
N GLU A 54 11.20 -18.66 13.19
CA GLU A 54 12.19 -19.75 13.07
C GLU A 54 11.87 -20.69 11.90
N THR A 55 10.59 -21.05 11.76
CA THR A 55 10.15 -21.89 10.64
C THR A 55 10.34 -21.16 9.30
N LEU A 56 10.03 -19.86 9.22
CA LEU A 56 10.30 -19.06 8.02
C LEU A 56 11.80 -19.03 7.69
N LEU A 57 12.68 -18.83 8.68
CA LEU A 57 14.13 -18.84 8.47
C LEU A 57 14.64 -20.18 7.93
N LYS A 58 14.04 -21.31 8.34
CA LYS A 58 14.32 -22.61 7.75
C LYS A 58 13.94 -22.66 6.28
N TYR A 59 12.77 -22.15 5.90
CA TYR A 59 12.34 -22.08 4.50
C TYR A 59 13.22 -21.14 3.66
N ILE A 60 13.59 -19.97 4.19
CA ILE A 60 14.49 -19.03 3.50
C ILE A 60 15.80 -19.72 3.10
N ARG A 61 16.40 -20.48 4.04
CA ARG A 61 17.66 -21.21 3.79
C ARG A 61 17.47 -22.41 2.87
N ALA A 62 16.41 -23.21 3.08
CA ALA A 62 16.20 -24.46 2.34
C ALA A 62 15.74 -24.22 0.88
N CYS A 63 15.03 -23.12 0.62
CA CYS A 63 14.52 -22.78 -0.70
C CYS A 63 15.33 -21.67 -1.37
N GLU A 64 16.43 -21.21 -0.76
CA GLU A 64 17.30 -20.14 -1.29
C GLU A 64 16.46 -18.92 -1.74
N LEU A 65 15.55 -18.48 -0.85
CA LEU A 65 14.67 -17.34 -1.19
C LEU A 65 15.51 -16.09 -1.40
N ASP A 66 15.15 -15.31 -2.41
CA ASP A 66 15.82 -14.07 -2.76
C ASP A 66 15.93 -13.12 -1.55
N GLU A 67 17.00 -12.37 -1.49
CA GLU A 67 17.16 -11.29 -0.52
C GLU A 67 16.11 -10.19 -0.77
N LEU A 68 15.73 -9.51 0.31
CA LEU A 68 14.83 -8.35 0.22
C LEU A 68 15.55 -7.18 -0.45
N CYS A 69 14.84 -6.45 -1.29
CA CYS A 69 15.32 -5.15 -1.78
C CYS A 69 15.51 -4.19 -0.60
N ASP A 70 16.39 -3.20 -0.75
CA ASP A 70 16.59 -2.19 0.29
C ASP A 70 15.34 -1.34 0.52
N ASN A 71 14.68 -0.93 -0.57
CA ASN A 71 13.46 -0.13 -0.51
C ASN A 71 12.22 -1.00 -0.26
N THR A 72 11.21 -0.41 0.38
CA THR A 72 9.95 -1.12 0.68
C THR A 72 8.75 -0.22 0.38
N VAL A 73 7.71 -0.80 -0.23
CA VAL A 73 6.40 -0.17 -0.43
C VAL A 73 5.36 -0.94 0.38
N ILE A 74 4.74 -0.31 1.37
CA ILE A 74 3.62 -0.88 2.12
C ILE A 74 2.32 -0.33 1.55
N ILE A 75 1.33 -1.20 1.33
CA ILE A 75 0.04 -0.82 0.78
C ILE A 75 -1.06 -1.19 1.76
N LEU A 76 -1.76 -0.19 2.30
CA LEU A 76 -2.86 -0.35 3.23
C LEU A 76 -4.20 -0.31 2.49
N HIS A 77 -5.06 -1.30 2.71
CA HIS A 77 -6.40 -1.31 2.12
C HIS A 77 -7.38 -0.41 2.90
N GLY A 78 -8.53 -0.10 2.31
CA GLY A 78 -9.60 0.65 2.97
C GLY A 78 -10.44 -0.18 3.93
N PHE A 79 -11.39 0.49 4.60
CA PHE A 79 -12.38 -0.17 5.46
C PHE A 79 -13.16 -1.24 4.69
N GLY A 80 -13.31 -2.41 5.30
CA GLY A 80 -13.93 -3.57 4.67
C GLY A 80 -13.11 -4.25 3.56
N GLY A 81 -11.93 -3.71 3.21
CA GLY A 81 -11.00 -4.30 2.27
C GLY A 81 -10.27 -5.53 2.80
N ASN A 82 -9.32 -6.01 2.03
CA ASN A 82 -8.42 -7.11 2.37
C ASN A 82 -7.16 -7.00 1.50
N ARG A 83 -6.22 -7.95 1.66
CA ARG A 83 -5.00 -8.02 0.85
C ARG A 83 -5.25 -7.99 -0.66
N THR A 84 -6.33 -8.58 -1.15
CA THR A 84 -6.65 -8.56 -2.60
C THR A 84 -6.84 -7.14 -3.11
N SER A 85 -7.46 -6.26 -2.29
CA SER A 85 -7.66 -4.86 -2.66
C SER A 85 -6.33 -4.09 -2.77
N SER A 86 -5.40 -4.30 -1.85
CA SER A 86 -4.07 -3.67 -1.88
C SER A 86 -3.14 -4.35 -2.89
N LYS A 87 -3.30 -5.66 -3.13
CA LYS A 87 -2.51 -6.39 -4.12
C LYS A 87 -2.71 -5.88 -5.54
N ILE A 88 -3.90 -5.41 -5.90
CA ILE A 88 -4.17 -4.83 -7.22
C ILE A 88 -3.19 -3.66 -7.49
N ILE A 89 -3.04 -2.77 -6.54
CA ILE A 89 -2.06 -1.66 -6.65
C ILE A 89 -0.64 -2.21 -6.65
N GLY A 90 -0.33 -3.18 -5.77
CA GLY A 90 0.98 -3.81 -5.71
C GLY A 90 1.40 -4.48 -7.02
N ASP A 91 0.48 -5.14 -7.71
CA ASP A 91 0.74 -5.76 -9.02
C ASP A 91 1.07 -4.69 -10.09
N GLY A 92 0.47 -3.50 -10.01
CA GLY A 92 0.79 -2.36 -10.88
C GLY A 92 2.18 -1.76 -10.64
N LEU A 93 2.74 -1.97 -9.44
CA LEU A 93 4.09 -1.50 -9.09
C LEU A 93 5.20 -2.49 -9.44
N LYS A 94 4.89 -3.64 -10.04
CA LYS A 94 5.90 -4.60 -10.47
C LYS A 94 6.95 -3.95 -11.37
N GLY A 95 8.21 -4.30 -11.12
CA GLY A 95 9.37 -3.78 -11.86
C GLY A 95 10.01 -2.53 -11.24
N ILE A 96 9.46 -1.98 -10.13
CA ILE A 96 10.24 -1.06 -9.29
C ILE A 96 11.16 -1.87 -8.38
N ASN A 97 12.31 -1.30 -8.05
CA ASN A 97 13.28 -1.95 -7.15
C ASN A 97 12.88 -1.73 -5.69
N ALA A 98 11.86 -2.45 -5.24
CA ALA A 98 11.35 -2.41 -3.87
C ALA A 98 10.60 -3.68 -3.49
N ASN A 99 10.59 -4.02 -2.20
CA ASN A 99 9.69 -5.02 -1.65
C ASN A 99 8.27 -4.46 -1.60
N ILE A 100 7.33 -5.09 -2.29
CA ILE A 100 5.94 -4.64 -2.32
C ILE A 100 5.14 -5.48 -1.34
N ILE A 101 4.60 -4.84 -0.31
CA ILE A 101 3.89 -5.48 0.80
C ILE A 101 2.42 -5.04 0.84
N PRO A 102 1.52 -5.75 0.16
CA PRO A 102 0.08 -5.55 0.32
C PRO A 102 -0.36 -6.07 1.69
N MET A 103 -0.52 -5.18 2.65
CA MET A 103 -0.87 -5.52 4.03
C MET A 103 -2.34 -5.88 4.17
N SER A 104 -2.65 -6.82 5.08
CA SER A 104 -4.01 -7.18 5.49
C SER A 104 -4.21 -6.96 6.98
N TYR A 105 -5.38 -6.46 7.36
CA TYR A 105 -5.76 -6.20 8.75
C TYR A 105 -7.27 -6.30 8.98
N ALA A 106 -7.67 -6.52 10.25
CA ALA A 106 -9.02 -6.91 10.65
C ALA A 106 -9.94 -5.70 10.90
N THR A 107 -10.33 -4.96 9.86
CA THR A 107 -11.07 -3.69 9.94
C THR A 107 -12.38 -3.75 10.73
N PHE A 108 -13.01 -4.92 10.86
CA PHE A 108 -14.28 -5.07 11.58
C PHE A 108 -14.13 -5.40 13.07
N ARG A 109 -12.93 -5.64 13.57
CA ARG A 109 -12.71 -6.10 14.96
C ARG A 109 -11.87 -5.17 15.81
N ARG A 110 -11.08 -4.32 15.18
CA ARG A 110 -10.17 -3.41 15.86
C ARG A 110 -10.30 -2.00 15.28
N GLY A 111 -9.96 -1.00 16.08
CA GLY A 111 -9.93 0.40 15.68
C GLY A 111 -8.58 0.82 15.08
N ILE A 112 -8.53 2.04 14.57
CA ILE A 112 -7.36 2.62 13.89
C ILE A 112 -6.11 2.58 14.77
N GLY A 113 -6.23 2.88 16.07
CA GLY A 113 -5.08 2.85 17.00
C GLY A 113 -4.46 1.46 17.12
N PHE A 114 -5.26 0.38 17.10
CA PHE A 114 -4.74 -0.97 17.09
C PHE A 114 -4.00 -1.29 15.80
N HIS A 115 -4.58 -0.95 14.64
CA HIS A 115 -3.96 -1.18 13.34
C HIS A 115 -2.67 -0.36 13.17
N SER A 116 -2.63 0.86 13.70
CA SER A 116 -1.43 1.70 13.75
C SER A 116 -0.29 1.02 14.53
N ASN A 117 -0.58 0.42 15.69
CA ASN A 117 0.40 -0.34 16.48
C ASN A 117 0.89 -1.59 15.73
N ILE A 118 0.00 -2.28 15.00
CA ILE A 118 0.38 -3.42 14.16
C ILE A 118 1.27 -2.98 12.99
N LEU A 119 0.96 -1.86 12.37
CA LEU A 119 1.82 -1.29 11.32
C LEU A 119 3.21 -0.94 11.89
N ALA A 120 3.27 -0.33 13.08
CA ALA A 120 4.54 -0.08 13.77
C ALA A 120 5.32 -1.37 14.05
N GLN A 121 4.65 -2.42 14.53
CA GLN A 121 5.25 -3.74 14.76
C GLN A 121 5.77 -4.35 13.46
N MET A 122 5.02 -4.24 12.36
CA MET A 122 5.45 -4.73 11.06
C MET A 122 6.70 -4.00 10.57
N LEU A 123 6.74 -2.67 10.70
CA LEU A 123 7.91 -1.85 10.35
C LEU A 123 9.15 -2.21 11.19
N GLN A 124 8.96 -2.48 12.49
CA GLN A 124 10.04 -2.90 13.38
C GLN A 124 10.55 -4.31 13.05
N ASN A 125 9.64 -5.21 12.66
CA ASN A 125 10.00 -6.59 12.32
C ASN A 125 10.64 -6.71 10.93
N THR A 126 10.35 -5.76 10.03
CA THR A 126 10.89 -5.73 8.66
C THR A 126 12.17 -4.90 8.65
N GLU A 127 13.29 -5.51 8.28
CA GLU A 127 14.57 -4.80 8.14
C GLU A 127 14.56 -3.94 6.87
N ILE A 128 14.04 -2.71 6.98
CA ILE A 128 14.03 -1.74 5.89
C ILE A 128 15.37 -1.01 5.90
N LYS A 129 16.23 -1.32 4.92
CA LYS A 129 17.57 -0.72 4.80
C LYS A 129 17.54 0.61 4.03
N GLY A 130 16.65 0.73 3.06
CA GLY A 130 16.52 1.89 2.18
C GLY A 130 15.33 2.77 2.52
N LYS A 131 14.63 3.23 1.50
CA LYS A 131 13.48 4.13 1.60
C LYS A 131 12.19 3.35 1.82
N LEU A 132 11.32 3.91 2.64
CA LEU A 132 9.96 3.43 2.87
C LEU A 132 8.97 4.30 2.10
N TYR A 133 8.07 3.66 1.38
CA TYR A 133 6.92 4.27 0.71
C TYR A 133 5.65 3.67 1.28
N ILE A 134 4.61 4.49 1.48
CA ILE A 134 3.32 4.02 1.97
C ILE A 134 2.24 4.43 0.97
N ILE A 135 1.42 3.47 0.54
CA ILE A 135 0.23 3.73 -0.26
C ILE A 135 -0.99 3.37 0.57
N ASN A 136 -1.85 4.34 0.79
CA ASN A 136 -3.09 4.16 1.54
C ASN A 136 -4.29 4.15 0.60
N ILE A 137 -5.23 3.23 0.83
CA ILE A 137 -6.51 3.21 0.12
C ILE A 137 -7.62 3.55 1.13
N GLY A 138 -8.40 4.57 0.85
CA GLY A 138 -9.53 4.97 1.70
C GLY A 138 -9.10 5.23 3.15
N ALA A 139 -9.72 4.53 4.10
CA ALA A 139 -9.44 4.68 5.54
C ALA A 139 -8.04 4.25 5.97
N GLY A 140 -7.24 3.64 5.09
CA GLY A 140 -5.83 3.32 5.37
C GLY A 140 -5.01 4.57 5.73
N CYS A 141 -5.34 5.74 5.16
CA CYS A 141 -4.68 7.02 5.48
C CYS A 141 -4.76 7.38 6.97
N LEU A 142 -5.86 7.04 7.65
CA LEU A 142 -6.02 7.33 9.08
C LEU A 142 -5.12 6.46 9.95
N ILE A 143 -4.79 5.23 9.51
CA ILE A 143 -3.84 4.35 10.20
C ILE A 143 -2.44 4.96 10.14
N THR A 144 -2.04 5.41 8.94
CA THR A 144 -0.74 6.07 8.72
C THR A 144 -0.65 7.39 9.50
N ARG A 145 -1.70 8.22 9.45
CA ARG A 145 -1.75 9.47 10.24
C ARG A 145 -1.63 9.20 11.74
N LYS A 146 -2.33 8.16 12.26
CA LYS A 146 -2.22 7.78 13.68
C LYS A 146 -0.82 7.31 14.05
N LEU A 147 -0.15 6.59 13.16
CA LEU A 147 1.22 6.15 13.38
C LEU A 147 2.21 7.31 13.44
N LEU A 148 2.08 8.27 12.51
CA LEU A 148 3.07 9.31 12.30
C LEU A 148 2.78 10.59 13.08
N GLY A 149 1.53 10.82 13.49
CA GLY A 149 1.12 11.95 14.31
C GLY A 149 1.54 11.84 15.76
N ASP A 150 1.88 10.65 16.26
CA ASP A 150 2.46 10.49 17.59
C ASP A 150 3.97 10.87 17.56
N SER A 151 4.24 12.19 17.52
CA SER A 151 5.56 12.81 17.68
C SER A 151 6.73 12.14 16.93
N ASP A 152 7.93 12.18 17.41
CA ASP A 152 9.20 11.77 16.77
C ASP A 152 9.26 10.35 16.13
N ASN A 153 8.17 9.58 16.15
CA ASN A 153 8.15 8.22 15.60
C ASN A 153 8.38 8.17 14.09
N TYR A 154 7.90 9.18 13.34
CA TYR A 154 8.07 9.17 11.88
C TYR A 154 9.54 9.22 11.44
N ARG A 155 10.41 9.87 12.23
CA ARG A 155 11.86 9.96 11.96
C ARG A 155 12.58 8.63 12.10
N ARG A 156 11.97 7.65 12.78
CA ARG A 156 12.53 6.29 12.91
C ARG A 156 12.37 5.50 11.61
N TYR A 157 11.39 5.89 10.79
CA TYR A 157 11.11 5.23 9.54
C TYR A 157 11.60 6.14 8.42
N ASN A 158 12.50 5.69 7.59
CA ASN A 158 13.00 6.47 6.45
C ASN A 158 11.91 6.60 5.36
N ILE A 159 10.80 7.31 5.72
CA ILE A 159 9.65 7.49 4.85
C ILE A 159 9.97 8.59 3.83
N GLU A 160 10.01 8.19 2.57
CA GLU A 160 10.26 9.11 1.45
C GLU A 160 8.97 9.72 0.91
N ARG A 161 7.92 8.88 0.71
CA ARG A 161 6.65 9.33 0.13
C ARG A 161 5.46 8.58 0.71
N ILE A 162 4.33 9.30 0.78
CA ILE A 162 3.02 8.75 1.11
C ILE A 162 2.06 9.10 -0.02
N LEU A 163 1.35 8.08 -0.52
CA LEU A 163 0.32 8.24 -1.54
C LEU A 163 -1.03 7.78 -0.99
N ASP A 164 -1.99 8.68 -1.00
CA ASP A 164 -3.36 8.39 -0.59
C ASP A 164 -4.28 8.25 -1.81
N ILE A 165 -4.98 7.13 -1.92
CA ILE A 165 -5.99 6.88 -2.95
C ILE A 165 -7.37 6.94 -2.30
N ASN A 166 -8.20 7.89 -2.71
CA ASN A 166 -9.52 8.13 -2.12
C ASN A 166 -9.47 8.25 -0.59
N PRO A 167 -8.64 9.12 -0.01
CA PRO A 167 -8.47 9.21 1.43
C PRO A 167 -9.77 9.57 2.14
N MET A 168 -9.81 9.26 3.43
CA MET A 168 -10.87 9.65 4.37
C MET A 168 -10.30 10.57 5.46
N ASN A 169 -9.43 11.50 5.09
CA ASN A 169 -8.76 12.39 6.05
C ASN A 169 -9.73 13.26 6.84
N SER A 170 -10.84 13.68 6.22
CA SER A 170 -11.93 14.44 6.87
C SER A 170 -13.00 13.52 7.49
N GLY A 171 -12.83 12.21 7.41
CA GLY A 171 -13.79 11.23 7.90
C GLY A 171 -14.87 10.86 6.88
N SER A 172 -15.97 10.31 7.39
CA SER A 172 -17.11 9.86 6.57
C SER A 172 -18.43 10.09 7.29
N ASP A 173 -19.30 10.91 6.71
CA ASP A 173 -20.65 11.16 7.20
C ASP A 173 -21.51 9.89 7.17
N LEU A 174 -21.26 9.01 6.18
CA LEU A 174 -21.91 7.71 6.13
C LEU A 174 -21.52 6.84 7.35
N ALA A 175 -20.25 6.86 7.75
CA ALA A 175 -19.80 6.15 8.96
C ALA A 175 -20.48 6.73 10.21
N GLU A 176 -20.62 8.04 10.30
CA GLU A 176 -21.32 8.71 11.39
C GLU A 176 -22.80 8.30 11.43
N LEU A 177 -23.48 8.30 10.29
CA LEU A 177 -24.87 7.86 10.19
C LEU A 177 -25.03 6.39 10.62
N LEU A 178 -24.17 5.49 10.15
CA LEU A 178 -24.22 4.07 10.49
C LEU A 178 -23.92 3.80 11.96
N MET A 179 -23.08 4.63 12.59
CA MET A 179 -22.77 4.57 14.01
C MET A 179 -23.98 4.83 14.93
N ASN A 180 -24.99 5.56 14.47
CA ASN A 180 -26.21 5.81 15.23
C ASN A 180 -27.09 4.55 15.36
N ASN A 181 -26.84 3.53 14.54
CA ASN A 181 -27.54 2.25 14.59
C ASN A 181 -26.71 1.18 15.30
N ARG A 182 -27.25 0.62 16.40
CA ARG A 182 -26.56 -0.41 17.22
C ARG A 182 -26.19 -1.67 16.44
N PHE A 183 -27.02 -2.07 15.46
CA PHE A 183 -26.76 -3.24 14.62
C PHE A 183 -25.54 -3.03 13.73
N PHE A 184 -25.46 -1.89 13.01
CA PHE A 184 -24.30 -1.58 12.18
C PHE A 184 -23.04 -1.40 13.01
N LYS A 185 -23.14 -0.76 14.18
CA LYS A 185 -22.02 -0.62 15.12
C LYS A 185 -21.44 -1.97 15.55
N PHE A 186 -22.31 -2.95 15.84
CA PHE A 186 -21.89 -4.30 16.18
C PHE A 186 -21.27 -5.05 14.98
N LEU A 187 -21.87 -4.93 13.79
CA LEU A 187 -21.47 -5.63 12.59
C LEU A 187 -20.15 -5.09 12.02
N LEU A 188 -20.02 -3.76 11.92
CA LEU A 188 -18.92 -3.08 11.27
C LEU A 188 -17.75 -2.73 12.21
N GLY A 189 -17.95 -2.87 13.50
CA GLY A 189 -16.90 -2.84 14.50
C GLY A 189 -16.37 -1.45 14.87
N PRO A 190 -15.31 -1.40 15.70
CA PRO A 190 -14.82 -0.14 16.28
C PRO A 190 -14.17 0.81 15.26
N MET A 191 -13.58 0.31 14.17
CA MET A 191 -12.97 1.18 13.15
C MET A 191 -14.00 2.11 12.49
N LEU A 192 -15.29 1.69 12.41
CA LEU A 192 -16.35 2.56 11.91
C LEU A 192 -16.47 3.85 12.73
N LYS A 193 -16.28 3.75 14.06
CA LYS A 193 -16.27 4.92 14.95
C LYS A 193 -15.11 5.86 14.64
N ASP A 194 -13.95 5.30 14.38
CA ASP A 194 -12.73 6.08 14.15
C ASP A 194 -12.78 6.81 12.79
N ILE A 195 -13.49 6.24 11.80
CA ILE A 195 -13.71 6.84 10.49
C ILE A 195 -14.77 7.95 10.51
N ALA A 196 -15.63 8.00 11.53
CA ALA A 196 -16.62 9.07 11.66
C ALA A 196 -15.95 10.44 11.68
N THR A 197 -16.55 11.42 11.02
CA THR A 197 -16.00 12.76 10.77
C THR A 197 -15.35 13.42 11.99
N PRO A 198 -16.00 13.50 13.18
CA PRO A 198 -15.37 14.14 14.34
C PRO A 198 -14.07 13.49 14.78
N ASN A 199 -13.99 12.15 14.70
CA ASN A 199 -12.82 11.40 15.17
C ASN A 199 -11.66 11.45 14.16
N ALA A 200 -11.95 11.38 12.88
CA ALA A 200 -10.95 11.51 11.83
C ALA A 200 -10.28 12.90 11.82
N LEU A 201 -11.07 13.95 12.05
CA LEU A 201 -10.56 15.33 12.14
C LEU A 201 -9.66 15.56 13.36
N ASN A 202 -9.82 14.78 14.44
CA ASN A 202 -8.98 14.87 15.63
C ASN A 202 -7.60 14.21 15.48
N LEU A 203 -7.35 13.51 14.36
CA LEU A 203 -6.02 12.97 14.08
C LEU A 203 -5.11 14.08 13.56
N GLU A 204 -3.87 14.06 14.01
CA GLU A 204 -2.85 14.98 13.50
C GLU A 204 -2.63 14.80 11.99
N LYS A 205 -2.18 15.85 11.32
CA LYS A 205 -1.77 15.78 9.93
C LYS A 205 -0.46 15.01 9.79
N LEU A 206 -0.17 14.55 8.57
CA LEU A 206 1.16 14.02 8.26
C LEU A 206 2.21 15.13 8.43
N PRO A 207 3.45 14.77 8.81
CA PRO A 207 4.56 15.72 8.84
C PRO A 207 4.79 16.34 7.47
N ASP A 208 5.03 17.67 7.44
CA ASP A 208 5.22 18.44 6.19
C ASP A 208 6.51 18.03 5.43
N GLU A 209 7.46 17.40 6.10
CA GLU A 209 8.71 16.93 5.50
C GLU A 209 8.54 15.70 4.60
N ILE A 210 7.40 15.01 4.70
CA ILE A 210 7.11 13.82 3.89
C ILE A 210 6.42 14.23 2.60
N ASP A 211 6.98 13.83 1.45
CA ASP A 211 6.35 14.06 0.15
C ASP A 211 5.00 13.30 0.07
N HIS A 212 3.90 14.04 0.03
CA HIS A 212 2.54 13.50 0.14
C HIS A 212 1.72 13.83 -1.11
N GLY A 213 1.16 12.80 -1.73
CA GLY A 213 0.29 12.90 -2.89
C GLY A 213 -1.09 12.29 -2.63
N ILE A 214 -2.11 12.82 -3.30
CA ILE A 214 -3.48 12.32 -3.25
C ILE A 214 -3.97 12.02 -4.66
N ILE A 215 -4.54 10.82 -4.85
CA ILE A 215 -5.29 10.47 -6.06
C ILE A 215 -6.77 10.29 -5.70
N PHE A 216 -7.63 11.02 -6.36
CA PHE A 216 -9.07 10.81 -6.32
C PHE A 216 -9.50 9.98 -7.52
N ALA A 217 -9.72 8.68 -7.29
CA ALA A 217 -10.07 7.69 -8.30
C ALA A 217 -11.58 7.37 -8.24
N GLN A 218 -12.31 7.65 -9.31
CA GLN A 218 -13.76 7.47 -9.37
C GLN A 218 -14.11 6.29 -10.28
N THR A 219 -14.71 5.23 -9.74
CA THR A 219 -15.24 4.11 -10.52
C THR A 219 -16.59 4.46 -11.14
N LYS A 220 -16.98 3.75 -12.20
CA LYS A 220 -18.32 3.92 -12.80
C LYS A 220 -19.46 3.70 -11.81
N PHE A 221 -19.27 2.79 -10.84
CA PHE A 221 -20.24 2.56 -9.77
C PHE A 221 -20.35 3.75 -8.80
N THR A 222 -19.24 4.35 -8.40
CA THR A 222 -19.26 5.55 -7.54
C THR A 222 -19.90 6.73 -8.27
N LEU A 223 -19.64 6.89 -9.56
CA LEU A 223 -20.28 7.90 -10.40
C LEU A 223 -21.80 7.68 -10.53
N LEU A 224 -22.24 6.42 -10.65
CA LEU A 224 -23.65 6.06 -10.67
C LEU A 224 -24.33 6.37 -9.31
N LEU A 225 -23.70 5.95 -8.21
CA LEU A 225 -24.21 6.23 -6.87
C LEU A 225 -24.35 7.74 -6.61
N LYS A 226 -23.42 8.56 -7.07
CA LYS A 226 -23.51 10.02 -7.00
C LYS A 226 -24.79 10.57 -7.64
N LYS A 227 -25.25 9.97 -8.75
CA LYS A 227 -26.50 10.40 -9.42
C LYS A 227 -27.75 10.09 -8.60
N PHE A 228 -27.76 8.96 -7.87
CA PHE A 228 -28.91 8.51 -7.09
C PHE A 228 -28.93 9.11 -5.68
N PHE A 229 -27.77 9.31 -5.08
CA PHE A 229 -27.64 9.75 -3.69
C PHE A 229 -27.12 11.18 -3.56
N ASN A 230 -27.63 12.09 -4.38
CA ASN A 230 -27.31 13.53 -4.34
C ASN A 230 -27.51 14.20 -2.96
N ARG A 231 -28.10 13.48 -1.99
CA ARG A 231 -28.37 13.95 -0.62
C ARG A 231 -27.27 13.59 0.38
N PHE A 232 -26.38 12.69 0.04
CA PHE A 232 -25.30 12.29 0.94
C PHE A 232 -24.01 12.99 0.51
N GLU A 233 -23.52 13.90 1.32
CA GLU A 233 -22.22 14.58 1.12
C GLU A 233 -21.06 13.62 1.02
N SER A 234 -21.21 12.38 1.53
CA SER A 234 -20.25 11.28 1.41
C SER A 234 -19.98 10.80 -0.03
N PHE A 235 -20.77 11.26 -0.99
CA PHE A 235 -20.52 11.07 -2.42
C PHE A 235 -20.43 12.43 -3.13
N PRO A 236 -19.51 13.30 -2.75
CA PRO A 236 -19.42 14.64 -3.34
C PRO A 236 -19.15 14.53 -4.85
N ARG A 237 -19.73 15.44 -5.61
CA ARG A 237 -19.40 15.62 -7.04
C ARG A 237 -17.93 15.95 -7.21
N ASP A 238 -17.41 16.72 -6.26
CA ASP A 238 -15.99 17.01 -6.09
C ASP A 238 -15.62 16.60 -4.66
N TYR A 239 -14.44 16.00 -4.52
CA TYR A 239 -13.93 15.69 -3.20
C TYR A 239 -13.89 16.94 -2.33
N PRO A 240 -14.24 16.86 -1.04
CA PRO A 240 -14.39 18.04 -0.20
C PRO A 240 -13.10 18.86 -0.25
N PRO A 241 -13.22 20.20 -0.33
CA PRO A 241 -12.04 21.08 -0.26
C PRO A 241 -11.15 20.79 0.96
N SER A 242 -11.74 20.28 2.05
CA SER A 242 -11.03 19.85 3.25
C SER A 242 -10.00 18.75 2.99
N GLU A 243 -10.26 17.79 2.09
CA GLU A 243 -9.27 16.77 1.74
C GLU A 243 -8.07 17.35 0.98
N ARG A 244 -8.29 18.40 0.20
CA ARG A 244 -7.24 19.09 -0.57
C ARG A 244 -6.24 19.83 0.32
N SER A 245 -6.58 20.09 1.57
CA SER A 245 -5.66 20.73 2.52
C SER A 245 -4.60 19.80 3.09
N TYR A 246 -4.65 18.51 2.76
CA TYR A 246 -3.73 17.51 3.30
C TYR A 246 -2.51 17.24 2.41
N ALA A 247 -2.58 17.58 1.12
CA ALA A 247 -1.44 17.39 0.21
C ALA A 247 -1.41 18.47 -0.88
N GLU A 248 -0.22 18.82 -1.33
CA GLU A 248 -0.01 19.77 -2.44
C GLU A 248 -0.23 19.11 -3.81
N LYS A 249 0.15 17.83 -3.93
CA LYS A 249 0.08 17.08 -5.18
C LYS A 249 -1.21 16.28 -5.24
N ILE A 250 -2.13 16.67 -6.12
CA ILE A 250 -3.45 16.08 -6.24
C ILE A 250 -3.74 15.71 -7.69
N LYS A 251 -4.27 14.49 -7.90
CA LYS A 251 -4.69 13.98 -9.20
C LYS A 251 -6.10 13.43 -9.14
N ASN A 252 -6.94 13.81 -10.09
CA ASN A 252 -8.27 13.20 -10.29
C ASN A 252 -8.20 12.21 -11.46
N VAL A 253 -8.81 11.04 -11.28
CA VAL A 253 -8.83 9.96 -12.28
C VAL A 253 -10.21 9.33 -12.36
N ASP A 254 -10.80 9.33 -13.54
CA ASP A 254 -12.05 8.61 -13.81
C ASP A 254 -11.72 7.22 -14.33
N LEU A 255 -12.02 6.19 -13.52
CA LEU A 255 -11.67 4.83 -13.85
C LEU A 255 -12.61 4.23 -14.87
N SER A 256 -12.04 3.48 -15.80
CA SER A 256 -12.78 2.70 -16.81
C SER A 256 -13.55 1.53 -16.19
N THR A 257 -13.16 1.10 -15.00
CA THR A 257 -13.70 -0.06 -14.27
C THR A 257 -14.98 0.28 -13.47
N TRP A 258 -15.83 -0.75 -13.22
CA TRP A 258 -17.04 -0.57 -12.43
C TRP A 258 -16.80 -0.55 -10.91
N PHE A 259 -15.96 -1.45 -10.40
CA PHE A 259 -15.83 -1.67 -8.95
C PHE A 259 -14.39 -1.75 -8.45
N SER A 260 -13.41 -1.79 -9.33
CA SER A 260 -12.04 -2.11 -8.98
C SER A 260 -11.10 -0.94 -9.25
N LEU A 261 -10.02 -0.86 -8.50
CA LEU A 261 -8.89 0.07 -8.74
C LEU A 261 -7.90 -0.48 -9.79
N ASN A 262 -8.26 -1.55 -10.49
CA ASN A 262 -7.45 -2.11 -11.57
C ASN A 262 -7.65 -1.33 -12.87
N ASP A 263 -7.01 -0.19 -12.93
CA ASP A 263 -7.03 0.70 -14.08
C ASP A 263 -5.60 1.12 -14.39
N GLU A 264 -5.19 0.98 -15.64
CA GLU A 264 -3.80 1.19 -16.05
C GLU A 264 -3.33 2.61 -15.79
N GLN A 265 -4.18 3.60 -16.01
CA GLN A 265 -3.84 5.00 -15.77
C GLN A 265 -3.62 5.26 -14.28
N LEU A 266 -4.48 4.73 -13.40
CA LEU A 266 -4.31 4.83 -11.96
C LEU A 266 -2.99 4.17 -11.51
N LEU A 267 -2.73 2.95 -12.01
CA LEU A 267 -1.52 2.21 -11.66
C LEU A 267 -0.25 2.94 -12.12
N ASN A 268 -0.28 3.56 -13.31
CA ASN A 268 0.82 4.38 -13.80
C ASN A 268 1.04 5.62 -12.92
N TYR A 269 -0.01 6.31 -12.50
CA TYR A 269 0.14 7.43 -11.57
C TYR A 269 0.71 6.99 -10.22
N CYS A 270 0.27 5.87 -9.67
CA CYS A 270 0.85 5.31 -8.44
C CYS A 270 2.35 5.03 -8.61
N LYS A 271 2.71 4.37 -9.71
CA LYS A 271 4.11 4.05 -10.02
C LYS A 271 4.96 5.30 -10.18
N ASN A 272 4.51 6.28 -10.97
CA ASN A 272 5.22 7.53 -11.19
C ASN A 272 5.44 8.28 -9.88
N PHE A 273 4.39 8.45 -9.07
CA PHE A 273 4.52 9.15 -7.80
C PHE A 273 5.52 8.46 -6.85
N ILE A 274 5.46 7.14 -6.71
CA ILE A 274 6.40 6.39 -5.85
C ILE A 274 7.84 6.51 -6.36
N THR A 275 8.07 6.52 -7.67
CA THR A 275 9.43 6.58 -8.24
C THR A 275 10.00 7.99 -8.35
N THR A 276 9.19 8.97 -8.71
CA THR A 276 9.65 10.32 -9.05
C THR A 276 9.16 11.41 -8.10
N GLY A 277 8.10 11.16 -7.33
CA GLY A 277 7.41 12.16 -6.52
C GLY A 277 6.41 12.99 -7.31
N ASP A 278 6.13 12.66 -8.57
CA ASP A 278 5.15 13.36 -9.41
C ASP A 278 4.23 12.35 -10.12
N PHE A 279 3.03 12.79 -10.48
CA PHE A 279 2.07 11.98 -11.25
C PHE A 279 2.37 11.98 -12.75
N MET A 280 3.11 12.95 -13.26
CA MET A 280 3.50 13.01 -14.66
C MET A 280 4.61 12.01 -14.96
N GLU A 281 4.54 11.36 -16.13
CA GLU A 281 5.70 10.68 -16.68
C GLU A 281 6.78 11.72 -16.92
N THR A 282 7.91 11.62 -16.24
CA THR A 282 9.11 12.32 -16.67
C THR A 282 9.48 11.68 -18.01
N TRP A 283 9.29 12.39 -19.10
CA TRP A 283 9.85 12.06 -20.40
C TRP A 283 11.37 12.09 -20.28
N LEU A 284 11.96 11.01 -19.77
CA LEU A 284 13.34 10.71 -20.11
C LEU A 284 13.31 10.31 -21.58
N PRO A 285 13.98 11.04 -22.49
CA PRO A 285 14.05 10.62 -23.88
C PRO A 285 14.53 9.17 -23.87
N PHE A 286 13.79 8.27 -24.51
CA PHE A 286 14.17 6.89 -24.72
C PHE A 286 15.55 6.90 -25.37
N ILE A 287 16.60 6.65 -24.59
CA ILE A 287 17.91 6.36 -25.15
C ILE A 287 17.78 4.96 -25.71
N ASP A 288 17.40 4.90 -26.98
CA ASP A 288 17.36 3.66 -27.74
C ASP A 288 18.76 3.04 -27.69
N ASN A 289 18.93 2.00 -26.87
CA ASN A 289 20.18 1.27 -26.76
C ASN A 289 20.65 0.68 -28.10
N LYS A 290 19.81 0.67 -29.14
CA LYS A 290 20.20 0.36 -30.53
C LYS A 290 21.11 1.43 -31.15
N SER A 291 21.02 2.70 -30.72
CA SER A 291 21.90 3.75 -31.25
C SER A 291 23.33 3.66 -30.72
N ILE A 292 23.53 3.04 -29.56
CA ILE A 292 24.88 2.85 -28.96
C ILE A 292 25.57 1.64 -29.62
N ALA A 293 24.82 0.60 -29.99
CA ALA A 293 25.38 -0.56 -30.69
C ALA A 293 25.87 -0.22 -32.10
N ASN A 294 25.16 0.68 -32.82
CA ASN A 294 25.53 1.08 -34.17
C ASN A 294 26.71 2.07 -34.23
N LYS A 295 27.01 2.82 -33.16
CA LYS A 295 28.20 3.68 -33.12
C LYS A 295 29.51 2.92 -32.90
N LYS A 296 29.47 1.72 -32.33
CA LYS A 296 30.66 0.85 -32.19
C LYS A 296 31.01 0.07 -33.45
N ALA A 297 30.11 -0.01 -34.42
CA ALA A 297 30.33 -0.75 -35.67
C ALA A 297 30.93 0.08 -36.82
N THR A 298 31.15 1.38 -36.65
CA THR A 298 31.59 2.28 -37.71
C THR A 298 32.97 2.95 -37.47
N GLU A 299 33.80 2.41 -36.59
CA GLU A 299 35.20 2.88 -36.57
C GLU A 299 36.02 2.16 -37.63
N PRO A 300 36.60 2.86 -38.63
CA PRO A 300 37.40 2.24 -39.68
C PRO A 300 38.77 1.85 -39.12
N ASN A 301 39.07 0.57 -39.31
CA ASN A 301 40.32 -0.08 -38.92
C ASN A 301 41.48 0.40 -39.80
N ASN A 302 42.16 1.49 -39.41
CA ASN A 302 43.29 2.04 -40.10
C ASN A 302 44.57 1.28 -39.71
N LYS A 303 44.80 0.07 -40.30
CA LYS A 303 46.10 -0.60 -40.28
C LYS A 303 47.02 0.07 -41.34
N LYS A 304 47.91 0.89 -40.88
CA LYS A 304 49.07 1.36 -41.70
C LYS A 304 50.02 0.19 -41.94
N THR A 305 50.09 -0.24 -43.18
CA THR A 305 51.16 -1.10 -43.70
C THR A 305 52.43 -0.23 -43.93
N ASN A 306 53.44 -0.38 -43.10
CA ASN A 306 54.80 0.08 -43.39
C ASN A 306 55.50 -0.98 -44.26
N LYS A 307 55.66 -0.70 -45.56
CA LYS A 307 56.63 -1.38 -46.41
C LYS A 307 57.98 -0.64 -46.25
N THR A 308 58.97 -1.31 -45.70
CA THR A 308 60.37 -0.94 -45.77
C THR A 308 60.94 -1.45 -47.07
N LYS A 309 61.50 -0.59 -47.88
CA LYS A 309 62.44 -0.94 -48.95
C LYS A 309 63.84 -0.53 -48.52
N LYS A 310 64.75 -1.49 -48.77
CA LYS A 310 66.21 -1.51 -48.72
C LYS A 310 66.81 -1.73 -47.35
#